data_e822b8d04b15a0cd6bf63a1284a4a094
#
_entry.id   e822b8d04b15a0cd6bf63a1284a4a094
#
_cell.length_a   1.000
_cell.length_b   1.000
_cell.length_c   1.000
_cell.angle_alpha   90.00
_cell.angle_beta   90.00
_cell.angle_gamma   90.00
#
_symmetry.space_group_name_H-M   'P 1'
#
loop_
_entity.id
_entity.type
_entity.pdbx_description
1 polymer ?
#
loop_
_entity_poly.entity_id
_entity_poly.type
_entity_poly.pdbx_seq_one_letter_code
_entity_poly.pdbx_strand_id
1 'polypeptide(L)'
;MKLIVGLGNPGNQYNFTRHNFGFLALDFYFKAHNLTWHDKPRLGAIWGRTDDFIFIKPQDFYNNSGKSVKAFMDYYKIPTSDILVICDDFNLNFGTTRYRAKGSAGGNNGLKSIIATLGTDEFPRLRLGTGNDELRHQIGDIDFVLSKFTPEEKSQLPTILTSIDSHLN
;
A
#
# COMPACT_ATOMS: atom_id res chain seq x y z
N MET A 1 0.86 -15.35 -12.03
CA MET A 1 1.51 -14.78 -10.82
C MET A 1 1.23 -13.28 -10.81
N LYS A 2 0.59 -12.78 -9.79
CA LYS A 2 0.31 -11.34 -9.63
C LYS A 2 1.20 -10.75 -8.53
N LEU A 3 1.53 -9.47 -8.65
CA LEU A 3 2.30 -8.74 -7.66
C LEU A 3 1.38 -7.79 -6.87
N ILE A 4 1.29 -8.01 -5.58
CA ILE A 4 0.53 -7.16 -4.66
C ILE A 4 1.52 -6.28 -3.89
N VAL A 5 1.35 -4.98 -4.01
CA VAL A 5 2.25 -3.98 -3.42
C VAL A 5 1.51 -3.21 -2.34
N GLY A 6 1.96 -3.30 -1.10
CA GLY A 6 1.48 -2.40 -0.05
C GLY A 6 2.45 -1.24 0.12
N LEU A 7 1.95 0.00 0.07
CA LEU A 7 2.77 1.19 0.25
C LEU A 7 2.88 1.59 1.73
N GLY A 8 4.06 2.05 2.11
CA GLY A 8 4.36 2.52 3.45
C GLY A 8 5.82 2.93 3.60
N ASN A 9 6.18 3.38 4.79
CA ASN A 9 7.55 3.69 5.18
C ASN A 9 8.11 2.61 6.11
N PRO A 10 9.36 2.18 5.93
CA PRO A 10 10.00 1.25 6.85
C PRO A 10 10.34 1.93 8.18
N GLY A 11 10.33 1.13 9.25
CA GLY A 11 10.70 1.57 10.59
C GLY A 11 9.50 1.60 11.54
N ASN A 12 9.77 1.27 12.82
CA ASN A 12 8.72 1.15 13.83
C ASN A 12 8.01 2.47 14.13
N GLN A 13 8.67 3.60 13.90
CA GLN A 13 8.08 4.93 14.09
C GLN A 13 6.91 5.20 13.15
N TYR A 14 6.81 4.49 12.04
CA TYR A 14 5.73 4.64 11.05
C TYR A 14 4.60 3.62 11.23
N ASN A 15 4.73 2.69 12.18
CA ASN A 15 3.68 1.71 12.46
C ASN A 15 2.37 2.42 12.83
N PHE A 16 1.26 1.97 12.23
CA PHE A 16 -0.07 2.55 12.41
C PHE A 16 -0.19 4.02 12.01
N THR A 17 0.74 4.56 11.23
CA THR A 17 0.48 5.84 10.55
C THR A 17 -0.47 5.63 9.39
N ARG A 18 -1.21 6.67 9.02
CA ARG A 18 -2.14 6.62 7.89
C ARG A 18 -1.43 6.26 6.59
N HIS A 19 -0.22 6.77 6.41
CA HIS A 19 0.61 6.50 5.22
C HIS A 19 1.05 5.04 5.10
N ASN A 20 1.06 4.30 6.21
CA ASN A 20 1.37 2.86 6.24
C ASN A 20 0.14 1.96 6.10
N PHE A 21 -0.99 2.49 5.65
CA PHE A 21 -2.20 1.68 5.51
C PHE A 21 -2.01 0.50 4.56
N GLY A 22 -1.25 0.68 3.48
CA GLY A 22 -0.91 -0.41 2.56
C GLY A 22 -0.09 -1.52 3.24
N PHE A 23 0.93 -1.16 4.01
CA PHE A 23 1.71 -2.13 4.81
C PHE A 23 0.80 -2.87 5.80
N LEU A 24 -0.03 -2.13 6.49
CA LEU A 24 -0.94 -2.67 7.50
C LEU A 24 -1.93 -3.67 6.89
N ALA A 25 -2.46 -3.37 5.71
CA ALA A 25 -3.38 -4.24 5.00
C ALA A 25 -2.72 -5.59 4.68
N LEU A 26 -1.49 -5.58 4.20
CA LEU A 26 -0.76 -6.81 3.90
C LEU A 26 -0.34 -7.56 5.17
N ASP A 27 0.06 -6.87 6.23
CA ASP A 27 0.39 -7.51 7.51
C ASP A 27 -0.84 -8.22 8.11
N PHE A 28 -2.00 -7.59 8.01
CA PHE A 28 -3.26 -8.18 8.46
C PHE A 28 -3.61 -9.44 7.63
N TYR A 29 -3.50 -9.35 6.31
CA TYR A 29 -3.72 -10.47 5.40
C TYR A 29 -2.79 -11.64 5.72
N PHE A 30 -1.49 -11.38 5.88
CA PHE A 30 -0.48 -12.38 6.21
C PHE A 30 -0.79 -13.10 7.53
N LYS A 31 -1.17 -12.35 8.55
CA LYS A 31 -1.56 -12.92 9.84
C LYS A 31 -2.80 -13.80 9.72
N ALA A 32 -3.82 -13.36 8.99
CA ALA A 32 -5.08 -14.10 8.80
C ALA A 32 -4.88 -15.41 8.03
N HIS A 33 -3.92 -15.43 7.10
CA HIS A 33 -3.64 -16.59 6.25
C HIS A 33 -2.40 -17.40 6.67
N ASN A 34 -1.83 -17.11 7.85
CA ASN A 34 -0.62 -17.77 8.38
C ASN A 34 0.58 -17.73 7.41
N LEU A 35 0.75 -16.61 6.71
CA LEU A 35 1.86 -16.39 5.80
C LEU A 35 3.05 -15.77 6.54
N THR A 36 4.25 -15.96 6.00
CA THR A 36 5.49 -15.46 6.61
C THR A 36 6.17 -14.45 5.70
N TRP A 37 6.61 -13.34 6.28
CA TRP A 37 7.44 -12.35 5.62
C TRP A 37 8.91 -12.77 5.59
N HIS A 38 9.59 -12.42 4.50
CA HIS A 38 11.03 -12.62 4.29
C HIS A 38 11.69 -11.34 3.79
N ASP A 39 12.95 -11.14 4.13
CA ASP A 39 13.72 -10.03 3.58
C ASP A 39 14.25 -10.37 2.18
N LYS A 40 14.20 -9.39 1.27
CA LYS A 40 14.83 -9.49 -0.05
C LYS A 40 15.56 -8.17 -0.37
N PRO A 41 16.67 -7.88 0.32
CA PRO A 41 17.36 -6.59 0.22
C PRO A 41 17.79 -6.25 -1.20
N ARG A 42 18.16 -7.24 -2.00
CA ARG A 42 18.56 -7.04 -3.41
C ARG A 42 17.46 -6.42 -4.25
N LEU A 43 16.20 -6.69 -3.92
CA LEU A 43 15.05 -6.13 -4.63
C LEU A 43 14.38 -5.00 -3.83
N GLY A 44 14.93 -4.63 -2.68
CA GLY A 44 14.51 -3.47 -1.89
C GLY A 44 13.18 -3.64 -1.15
N ALA A 45 12.77 -4.86 -0.83
CA ALA A 45 11.49 -5.08 -0.15
C ALA A 45 11.51 -6.24 0.84
N ILE A 46 10.59 -6.19 1.79
CA ILE A 46 10.10 -7.35 2.53
C ILE A 46 9.02 -7.99 1.67
N TRP A 47 9.05 -9.30 1.54
CA TRP A 47 8.19 -10.02 0.61
C TRP A 47 7.67 -11.35 1.18
N GLY A 48 6.64 -11.85 0.54
CA GLY A 48 6.13 -13.20 0.76
C GLY A 48 5.31 -13.65 -0.45
N ARG A 49 4.87 -14.90 -0.46
CA ARG A 49 4.16 -15.45 -1.62
C ARG A 49 3.15 -16.52 -1.24
N THR A 50 2.17 -16.68 -2.11
CA THR A 50 1.33 -17.88 -2.26
C THR A 50 1.61 -18.51 -3.63
N ASP A 51 0.80 -19.48 -4.02
CA ASP A 51 0.94 -20.09 -5.36
C ASP A 51 0.63 -19.09 -6.48
N ASP A 52 -0.31 -18.15 -6.25
CA ASP A 52 -0.79 -17.22 -7.27
C ASP A 52 -0.25 -15.80 -7.12
N PHE A 53 0.22 -15.42 -5.94
CA PHE A 53 0.58 -14.04 -5.61
C PHE A 53 1.98 -13.90 -5.01
N ILE A 54 2.65 -12.82 -5.39
CA ILE A 54 3.80 -12.27 -4.68
C ILE A 54 3.34 -10.99 -3.98
N PHE A 55 3.67 -10.85 -2.71
CA PHE A 55 3.35 -9.67 -1.90
C PHE A 55 4.64 -8.97 -1.53
N ILE A 56 4.66 -7.64 -1.66
CA ILE A 56 5.83 -6.84 -1.25
C ILE A 56 5.44 -5.63 -0.42
N LYS A 57 6.31 -5.30 0.53
CA LYS A 57 6.36 -4.02 1.25
C LYS A 57 7.68 -3.35 0.90
N PRO A 58 7.70 -2.36 -0.05
CA PRO A 58 8.92 -1.65 -0.42
C PRO A 58 9.59 -1.00 0.80
N GLN A 59 10.93 -1.05 0.85
CA GLN A 59 11.71 -0.58 2.00
C GLN A 59 12.53 0.69 1.71
N ASP A 60 12.39 1.30 0.54
CA ASP A 60 13.12 2.51 0.12
C ASP A 60 12.36 3.81 0.43
N PHE A 61 11.50 3.83 1.44
CA PHE A 61 10.56 4.88 1.79
C PHE A 61 9.47 5.12 0.72
N TYR A 62 8.38 5.72 1.16
CA TYR A 62 7.15 5.86 0.37
C TYR A 62 7.38 6.50 -1.00
N ASN A 63 8.16 7.59 -1.04
CA ASN A 63 8.41 8.35 -2.26
C ASN A 63 9.28 7.62 -3.30
N ASN A 64 9.93 6.52 -2.93
CA ASN A 64 10.82 5.73 -3.77
C ASN A 64 10.30 4.30 -4.04
N SER A 65 9.01 4.07 -3.81
CA SER A 65 8.39 2.74 -3.91
C SER A 65 8.50 2.12 -5.31
N GLY A 66 8.57 2.92 -6.37
CA GLY A 66 8.68 2.46 -7.75
C GLY A 66 9.91 1.60 -8.01
N LYS A 67 11.02 1.86 -7.34
CA LYS A 67 12.26 1.11 -7.50
C LYS A 67 12.09 -0.37 -7.16
N SER A 68 11.53 -0.68 -6.01
CA SER A 68 11.26 -2.06 -5.58
C SER A 68 10.20 -2.74 -6.44
N VAL A 69 9.15 -2.03 -6.80
CA VAL A 69 8.09 -2.55 -7.68
C VAL A 69 8.68 -2.99 -9.01
N LYS A 70 9.47 -2.12 -9.66
CA LYS A 70 10.13 -2.43 -10.93
C LYS A 70 11.09 -3.61 -10.80
N ALA A 71 11.87 -3.67 -9.71
CA ALA A 71 12.81 -4.75 -9.45
C ALA A 71 12.11 -6.12 -9.35
N PHE A 72 11.00 -6.20 -8.63
CA PHE A 72 10.21 -7.43 -8.53
C PHE A 72 9.54 -7.81 -9.85
N MET A 73 8.99 -6.84 -10.58
CA MET A 73 8.41 -7.08 -11.90
C MET A 73 9.42 -7.67 -12.87
N ASP A 74 10.61 -7.10 -12.92
CA ASP A 74 11.67 -7.57 -13.82
C ASP A 74 12.19 -8.97 -13.42
N TYR A 75 12.41 -9.18 -12.12
CA TYR A 75 12.92 -10.46 -11.61
C TYR A 75 11.95 -11.62 -11.84
N TYR A 76 10.65 -11.41 -11.59
CA TYR A 76 9.62 -12.44 -11.72
C TYR A 76 8.88 -12.37 -13.06
N LYS A 77 9.25 -11.45 -13.96
CA LYS A 77 8.65 -11.25 -15.29
C LYS A 77 7.13 -11.01 -15.20
N ILE A 78 6.73 -10.11 -14.30
CA ILE A 78 5.33 -9.75 -14.07
C ILE A 78 4.98 -8.52 -14.91
N PRO A 79 3.96 -8.59 -15.79
CA PRO A 79 3.54 -7.44 -16.58
C PRO A 79 2.76 -6.44 -15.72
N THR A 80 2.65 -5.21 -16.22
CA THR A 80 1.96 -4.11 -15.54
C THR A 80 0.48 -4.42 -15.24
N SER A 81 -0.17 -5.21 -16.11
CA SER A 81 -1.55 -5.64 -15.91
C SER A 81 -1.76 -6.55 -14.69
N ASP A 82 -0.70 -7.17 -14.21
CA ASP A 82 -0.73 -8.15 -13.13
C ASP A 82 -0.20 -7.61 -11.80
N ILE A 83 -0.13 -6.29 -11.64
CA ILE A 83 0.17 -5.67 -10.34
C ILE A 83 -1.10 -5.08 -9.73
N LEU A 84 -1.14 -5.05 -8.40
CA LEU A 84 -2.13 -4.30 -7.63
C LEU A 84 -1.40 -3.52 -6.55
N VAL A 85 -1.57 -2.20 -6.54
CA VAL A 85 -0.96 -1.32 -5.55
C VAL A 85 -2.01 -0.91 -4.53
N ILE A 86 -1.73 -1.15 -3.25
CA ILE A 86 -2.59 -0.77 -2.12
C ILE A 86 -1.97 0.45 -1.45
N CYS A 87 -2.71 1.55 -1.40
CA CYS A 87 -2.24 2.82 -0.87
C CYS A 87 -3.32 3.54 -0.06
N ASP A 88 -2.89 4.46 0.81
CA ASP A 88 -3.77 5.37 1.53
C ASP A 88 -4.28 6.49 0.62
N ASP A 89 -5.46 7.01 0.95
CA ASP A 89 -6.06 8.16 0.24
C ASP A 89 -6.87 9.03 1.22
N PHE A 90 -6.37 10.23 1.52
CA PHE A 90 -7.05 11.15 2.43
C PHE A 90 -8.25 11.90 1.80
N ASN A 91 -8.45 11.78 0.49
CA ASN A 91 -9.62 12.30 -0.19
C ASN A 91 -10.83 11.34 -0.13
N LEU A 92 -10.62 10.11 0.35
CA LEU A 92 -11.68 9.16 0.66
C LEU A 92 -11.89 9.12 2.18
N ASN A 93 -13.15 9.12 2.60
CA ASN A 93 -13.48 9.00 4.01
C ASN A 93 -12.90 7.72 4.60
N PHE A 94 -12.45 7.80 5.85
CA PHE A 94 -11.96 6.64 6.58
C PHE A 94 -12.98 5.48 6.53
N GLY A 95 -12.49 4.29 6.21
CA GLY A 95 -13.31 3.10 6.07
C GLY A 95 -13.86 2.85 4.66
N THR A 96 -13.71 3.81 3.73
CA THR A 96 -14.08 3.64 2.33
C THR A 96 -12.89 3.07 1.54
N THR A 97 -13.15 2.14 0.65
CA THR A 97 -12.15 1.61 -0.28
C THR A 97 -12.56 1.90 -1.71
N ARG A 98 -11.58 2.11 -2.59
CA ARG A 98 -11.85 2.36 -4.00
C ARG A 98 -10.83 1.65 -4.90
N TYR A 99 -11.32 0.73 -5.72
CA TYR A 99 -10.53 0.09 -6.76
C TYR A 99 -10.58 0.92 -8.05
N ARG A 100 -9.41 1.06 -8.70
CA ARG A 100 -9.29 1.64 -10.04
C ARG A 100 -8.33 0.78 -10.86
N ALA A 101 -8.72 0.43 -12.08
CA ALA A 101 -7.87 -0.34 -13.00
C ALA A 101 -6.69 0.48 -13.52
N LYS A 102 -6.82 1.81 -13.56
CA LYS A 102 -5.79 2.75 -13.99
C LYS A 102 -6.12 4.16 -13.49
N GLY A 103 -5.21 5.07 -13.65
CA GLY A 103 -5.43 6.50 -13.38
C GLY A 103 -4.22 7.20 -12.81
N SER A 104 -4.33 8.53 -12.66
CA SER A 104 -3.28 9.37 -12.11
C SER A 104 -2.95 9.01 -10.65
N ALA A 105 -1.84 9.54 -10.16
CA ALA A 105 -1.43 9.37 -8.76
C ALA A 105 -2.38 10.05 -7.76
N GLY A 106 -3.14 11.07 -8.18
CA GLY A 106 -4.04 11.80 -7.31
C GLY A 106 -3.35 12.46 -6.11
N GLY A 107 -2.10 12.89 -6.28
CA GLY A 107 -1.29 13.47 -5.21
C GLY A 107 -0.53 12.47 -4.33
N ASN A 108 -0.75 11.16 -4.49
CA ASN A 108 -0.03 10.14 -3.74
C ASN A 108 1.39 9.97 -4.28
N ASN A 109 2.40 10.25 -3.45
CA ASN A 109 3.81 10.24 -3.87
C ASN A 109 4.35 8.82 -4.17
N GLY A 110 3.83 7.79 -3.55
CA GLY A 110 4.18 6.41 -3.86
C GLY A 110 3.69 6.00 -5.25
N LEU A 111 2.45 6.33 -5.59
CA LEU A 111 1.92 6.13 -6.94
C LEU A 111 2.67 6.96 -7.98
N LYS A 112 3.04 8.21 -7.66
CA LYS A 112 3.89 9.04 -8.55
C LYS A 112 5.21 8.34 -8.85
N SER A 113 5.87 7.79 -7.85
CA SER A 113 7.11 7.05 -7.99
C SER A 113 6.95 5.82 -8.90
N ILE A 114 5.90 5.05 -8.70
CA ILE A 114 5.62 3.86 -9.52
C ILE A 114 5.33 4.26 -10.96
N ILE A 115 4.47 5.25 -11.18
CA ILE A 115 4.14 5.76 -12.52
C ILE A 115 5.39 6.26 -13.24
N ALA A 116 6.23 7.05 -12.58
CA ALA A 116 7.47 7.55 -13.16
C ALA A 116 8.44 6.42 -13.52
N THR A 117 8.55 5.40 -12.68
CA THR A 117 9.46 4.28 -12.89
C THR A 117 8.97 3.32 -13.97
N LEU A 118 7.66 3.03 -14.03
CA LEU A 118 7.07 2.15 -15.02
C LEU A 118 6.79 2.84 -16.35
N GLY A 119 6.70 4.17 -16.37
CA GLY A 119 6.35 4.94 -17.57
C GLY A 119 4.88 4.86 -17.97
N THR A 120 4.00 4.41 -17.07
CA THR A 120 2.56 4.28 -17.32
C THR A 120 1.77 4.37 -16.02
N ASP A 121 0.53 4.84 -16.12
CA ASP A 121 -0.46 4.80 -15.04
C ASP A 121 -1.51 3.68 -15.22
N GLU A 122 -1.32 2.83 -16.23
CA GLU A 122 -2.23 1.74 -16.57
C GLU A 122 -1.94 0.49 -15.75
N PHE A 123 -2.12 0.60 -14.43
CA PHE A 123 -2.06 -0.54 -13.49
C PHE A 123 -3.12 -0.39 -12.40
N PRO A 124 -3.66 -1.52 -11.90
CA PRO A 124 -4.64 -1.51 -10.83
C PRO A 124 -4.11 -0.95 -9.51
N ARG A 125 -4.97 -0.21 -8.82
CA ARG A 125 -4.74 0.25 -7.45
C ARG A 125 -5.99 0.14 -6.60
N LEU A 126 -5.78 -0.16 -5.33
CA LEU A 126 -6.80 -0.15 -4.30
C LEU A 126 -6.48 0.99 -3.32
N ARG A 127 -7.33 2.00 -3.28
CA ARG A 127 -7.17 3.15 -2.41
C ARG A 127 -7.95 2.92 -1.12
N LEU A 128 -7.28 3.08 0.01
CA LEU A 128 -7.85 2.93 1.35
C LEU A 128 -8.06 4.30 1.96
N GLY A 129 -9.31 4.67 2.20
CA GLY A 129 -9.67 5.97 2.75
C GLY A 129 -9.14 6.19 4.15
N THR A 130 -8.46 7.32 4.35
CA THR A 130 -7.98 7.78 5.66
C THR A 130 -8.60 9.12 6.04
N GLY A 131 -9.53 9.65 5.24
CA GLY A 131 -10.03 11.00 5.31
C GLY A 131 -10.65 11.36 6.64
N ASN A 132 -10.13 12.44 7.22
CA ASN A 132 -10.65 13.18 8.36
C ASN A 132 -10.31 14.64 8.09
N ASP A 133 -11.21 15.35 7.42
CA ASP A 133 -10.96 16.70 6.92
C ASP A 133 -10.68 17.70 8.05
N GLU A 134 -11.37 17.56 9.18
CA GLU A 134 -11.15 18.44 10.33
C GLU A 134 -9.70 18.33 10.85
N LEU A 135 -9.23 17.12 11.11
CA LEU A 135 -7.85 16.90 11.59
C LEU A 135 -6.82 17.32 10.53
N ARG A 136 -7.06 16.99 9.26
CA ARG A 136 -6.16 17.35 8.16
C ARG A 136 -5.99 18.85 8.00
N HIS A 137 -7.07 19.63 8.14
CA HIS A 137 -7.02 21.08 8.09
C HIS A 137 -6.28 21.67 9.28
N GLN A 138 -6.35 21.04 10.44
CA GLN A 138 -5.65 21.50 11.65
C GLN A 138 -4.14 21.32 11.58
N ILE A 139 -3.65 20.20 11.01
CA ILE A 139 -2.24 19.84 11.05
C ILE A 139 -1.53 19.84 9.67
N GLY A 140 -2.28 19.94 8.57
CA GLY A 140 -1.77 19.92 7.20
C GLY A 140 -1.56 18.51 6.64
N ASP A 141 -1.42 18.42 5.33
CA ASP A 141 -1.43 17.15 4.60
C ASP A 141 -0.25 16.25 4.95
N ILE A 142 0.96 16.80 5.05
CA ILE A 142 2.17 16.04 5.35
C ILE A 142 2.09 15.42 6.76
N ASP A 143 1.76 16.22 7.76
CA ASP A 143 1.64 15.73 9.12
C ASP A 143 0.44 14.79 9.29
N PHE A 144 -0.63 15.00 8.52
CA PHE A 144 -1.79 14.12 8.53
C PHE A 144 -1.44 12.71 8.07
N VAL A 145 -0.78 12.52 6.92
CA VAL A 145 -0.44 11.19 6.42
C VAL A 145 0.56 10.46 7.33
N LEU A 146 1.41 11.20 8.02
CA LEU A 146 2.37 10.66 8.99
C LEU A 146 1.79 10.52 10.41
N SER A 147 0.58 11.00 10.64
CA SER A 147 -0.10 10.84 11.93
C SER A 147 -0.65 9.42 12.08
N LYS A 148 -0.69 8.96 13.32
CA LYS A 148 -1.24 7.64 13.65
C LYS A 148 -2.76 7.66 13.59
N PHE A 149 -3.35 6.51 13.27
CA PHE A 149 -4.78 6.32 13.45
C PHE A 149 -5.16 6.61 14.90
N THR A 150 -6.31 7.26 15.09
CA THR A 150 -6.87 7.46 16.43
C THR A 150 -7.26 6.12 17.06
N PRO A 151 -7.40 6.01 18.39
CA PRO A 151 -7.90 4.79 19.02
C PRO A 151 -9.24 4.32 18.46
N GLU A 152 -10.15 5.24 18.14
CA GLU A 152 -11.44 4.95 17.53
C GLU A 152 -11.28 4.38 16.12
N GLU A 153 -10.49 5.02 15.27
CA GLU A 153 -10.16 4.52 13.93
C GLU A 153 -9.50 3.14 14.00
N LYS A 154 -8.55 2.98 14.92
CA LYS A 154 -7.82 1.73 15.11
C LYS A 154 -8.72 0.55 15.47
N SER A 155 -9.78 0.79 16.24
CA SER A 155 -10.76 -0.24 16.60
C SER A 155 -11.57 -0.75 15.38
N GLN A 156 -11.66 0.04 14.32
CA GLN A 156 -12.39 -0.29 13.09
C GLN A 156 -11.51 -0.99 12.03
N LEU A 157 -10.18 -0.95 12.19
CA LEU A 157 -9.26 -1.51 11.20
C LEU A 157 -9.49 -3.00 10.89
N PRO A 158 -9.74 -3.90 11.86
CA PRO A 158 -10.00 -5.30 11.55
C PRO A 158 -11.16 -5.51 10.57
N THR A 159 -12.26 -4.80 10.73
CA THR A 159 -13.41 -4.88 9.82
C THR A 159 -13.07 -4.37 8.43
N ILE A 160 -12.40 -3.22 8.35
CA ILE A 160 -11.99 -2.61 7.07
C ILE A 160 -11.02 -3.55 6.34
N LEU A 161 -10.00 -4.05 7.05
CA LEU A 161 -8.97 -4.88 6.45
C LEU A 161 -9.48 -6.25 6.03
N THR A 162 -10.45 -6.82 6.73
CA THR A 162 -11.12 -8.06 6.31
C THR A 162 -11.84 -7.86 4.96
N SER A 163 -12.44 -6.70 4.72
CA SER A 163 -13.13 -6.42 3.46
C SER A 163 -12.20 -6.39 2.24
N ILE A 164 -10.89 -6.21 2.45
CA ILE A 164 -9.88 -6.16 1.38
C ILE A 164 -9.57 -7.56 0.83
N ASP A 165 -9.80 -8.61 1.59
CA ASP A 165 -9.51 -10.00 1.18
C ASP A 165 -10.13 -10.35 -0.17
N SER A 166 -11.30 -9.82 -0.49
CA SER A 166 -11.97 -10.06 -1.78
C SER A 166 -11.17 -9.55 -2.99
N HIS A 167 -10.24 -8.63 -2.78
CA HIS A 167 -9.34 -8.12 -3.82
C HIS A 167 -8.03 -8.91 -3.92
N LEU A 168 -7.75 -9.77 -2.93
CA LEU A 168 -6.49 -10.52 -2.80
C LEU A 168 -6.65 -12.03 -3.00
N ASN A 169 -7.85 -12.48 -3.36
CA ASN A 169 -8.18 -13.89 -3.59
C ASN A 169 -8.49 -14.15 -5.06
#